data_bb7a039eacf5cc69e6477d2ed8ddf179
#
_entry.id   bb7a039eacf5cc69e6477d2ed8ddf179
#
_cell.length_a   1.000
_cell.length_b   1.000
_cell.length_c   1.000
_cell.angle_alpha   90.00
_cell.angle_beta   90.00
_cell.angle_gamma   90.00
#
_symmetry.space_group_name_H-M   'P 1'
#
loop_
_entity.id
_entity.type
_entity.pdbx_description
1 polymer ?
#
loop_
_entity_poly.entity_id
_entity_poly.type
_entity_poly.pdbx_seq_one_letter_code
_entity_poly.pdbx_strand_id
1 'polypeptide(L)' 'MKAKPASTATGDIYEVFAKFNLEEPLRHVGNVIAPDPQLAGMYAYTLYDEWTWSEMIIVPRRQILTLIEPE' A
#
# COMPACT_ATOMS: atom_id res chain seq x y z
N MET A 1 -7.93 -21.05 6.34
CA MET A 1 -7.81 -20.93 6.00
C MET A 1 -7.93 -20.71 5.52
N LYS A 2 -8.01 -20.51 5.38
CA LYS A 2 -7.96 -20.42 4.75
C LYS A 2 -7.92 -19.91 4.15
N ALA A 3 -7.98 -19.54 3.92
CA ALA A 3 -7.83 -19.13 3.27
C ALA A 3 -7.57 -18.66 2.74
N LYS A 4 -7.53 -18.58 2.66
CA LYS A 4 -7.17 -18.29 2.09
C LYS A 4 -7.02 -17.86 1.32
N PRO A 5 -7.40 -17.59 1.05
CA PRO A 5 -7.17 -17.40 0.22
C PRO A 5 -6.45 -16.84 -0.20
N ALA A 6 -6.41 -16.42 0.00
CA ALA A 6 -5.85 -15.90 -0.60
C ALA A 6 -4.76 -16.21 -0.80
N SER A 7 -4.72 -16.64 -0.41
CA SER A 7 -3.89 -17.07 -0.74
C SER A 7 -3.42 -17.22 -1.67
N THR A 8 -4.18 -17.40 -1.61
CA THR A 8 -3.95 -17.50 -2.87
C THR A 8 -3.34 -16.38 -3.42
N ALA A 9 -3.61 -15.30 -2.91
CA ALA A 9 -2.97 -14.18 -3.41
C ALA A 9 -1.56 -14.45 -3.26
N THR A 10 -0.90 -14.53 -4.31
CA THR A 10 0.47 -14.73 -4.27
C THR A 10 1.07 -13.39 -4.08
N GLY A 11 1.43 -13.04 -2.90
CA GLY A 11 2.15 -11.82 -2.74
C GLY A 11 2.00 -11.23 -1.37
N ASP A 12 2.65 -10.10 -1.19
CA ASP A 12 2.64 -9.36 0.05
C ASP A 12 1.63 -8.24 -0.03
N ILE A 13 1.25 -7.75 1.13
CA ILE A 13 0.39 -6.59 1.21
C ILE A 13 1.31 -5.37 1.29
N TYR A 14 1.03 -4.39 0.43
CA TYR A 14 1.77 -3.13 0.40
C TYR A 14 0.82 -2.03 0.79
N GLU A 15 1.20 -1.25 1.82
CA GLU A 15 0.40 -0.09 2.22
C GLU A 15 0.76 1.06 1.30
N VAL A 16 -0.25 1.81 0.88
CA VAL A 16 -0.06 2.92 -0.05
C VAL A 16 -0.26 4.22 0.72
N PHE A 17 0.71 5.12 0.60
CA PHE A 17 0.65 6.45 1.20
C PHE A 17 0.83 7.47 0.10
N ALA A 18 0.09 8.56 0.19
CA ALA A 18 0.15 9.59 -0.84
C ALA A 18 -0.22 10.94 -0.29
N LYS A 19 0.07 11.99 -1.05
CA LYS A 19 -0.32 13.33 -0.68
C LYS A 19 -0.59 14.16 -1.94
N PHE A 20 -1.47 15.13 -1.79
CA PHE A 20 -1.81 16.02 -2.90
C PHE A 20 -0.85 17.19 -3.01
N ASN A 21 -0.54 17.81 -1.88
CA ASN A 21 0.29 19.00 -1.86
C ASN A 21 1.64 18.70 -1.26
N LEU A 22 2.66 19.40 -1.72
CA LEU A 22 4.02 19.16 -1.23
C LEU A 22 4.15 19.41 0.25
N GLU A 23 3.38 20.36 0.79
CA GLU A 23 3.49 20.69 2.21
C GLU A 23 2.75 19.75 3.14
N GLU A 24 1.86 18.91 2.60
CA GLU A 24 1.13 18.03 3.50
C GLU A 24 1.93 16.76 3.77
N PRO A 25 1.67 16.12 4.90
CA PRO A 25 2.30 14.84 5.16
C PRO A 25 1.67 13.75 4.30
N LEU A 26 2.42 12.70 4.05
CA LEU A 26 1.88 11.51 3.43
C LEU A 26 0.80 10.93 4.32
N ARG A 27 -0.27 10.44 3.73
CA ARG A 27 -1.31 9.79 4.51
C ARG A 27 -1.65 8.47 3.88
N HIS A 28 -2.12 7.55 4.69
CA HIS A 28 -2.45 6.21 4.25
C HIS A 28 -3.73 6.27 3.41
N VAL A 29 -3.67 5.80 2.18
CA VAL A 29 -4.83 5.84 1.30
C VAL A 29 -5.38 4.45 1.00
N GLY A 30 -4.62 3.39 1.27
CA GLY A 30 -5.12 2.05 1.04
C GLY A 30 -4.00 1.06 0.99
N ASN A 31 -4.26 -0.09 0.36
CA ASN A 31 -3.23 -1.09 0.19
C ASN A 31 -3.48 -1.87 -1.08
N VAL A 32 -2.46 -2.60 -1.53
CA VAL A 32 -2.55 -3.49 -2.67
C VAL A 32 -1.83 -4.78 -2.33
N ILE A 33 -2.17 -5.84 -3.03
CA ILE A 33 -1.49 -7.12 -2.87
C ILE A 33 -0.79 -7.42 -4.16
N ALA A 34 0.50 -7.73 -4.08
CA ALA A 34 1.28 -7.99 -5.27
C ALA A 34 2.46 -8.88 -4.94
N PRO A 35 2.97 -9.63 -5.93
CA PRO A 35 4.09 -10.53 -5.70
C PRO A 35 5.41 -9.80 -5.49
N ASP A 36 5.53 -8.56 -5.96
CA ASP A 36 6.78 -7.83 -5.81
C ASP A 36 6.50 -6.33 -5.81
N PRO A 37 7.49 -5.53 -5.40
CA PRO A 37 7.28 -4.08 -5.29
C PRO A 37 6.96 -3.40 -6.61
N GLN A 38 7.51 -3.90 -7.71
CA GLN A 38 7.29 -3.28 -9.00
C GLN A 38 5.83 -3.38 -9.40
N LEU A 39 5.23 -4.57 -9.27
CA LEU A 39 3.83 -4.74 -9.58
C LEU A 39 2.95 -4.02 -8.56
N ALA A 40 3.37 -3.99 -7.29
CA ALA A 40 2.63 -3.23 -6.28
C ALA A 40 2.54 -1.77 -6.66
N GLY A 41 3.64 -1.21 -7.15
CA GLY A 41 3.65 0.18 -7.59
C GLY A 41 2.72 0.41 -8.76
N MET A 42 2.71 -0.50 -9.72
CA MET A 42 1.83 -0.38 -10.88
C MET A 42 0.36 -0.48 -10.46
N TYR A 43 0.05 -1.40 -9.56
CA TYR A 43 -1.32 -1.55 -9.09
C TYR A 43 -1.78 -0.30 -8.33
N ALA A 44 -0.91 0.22 -7.45
CA ALA A 44 -1.25 1.41 -6.68
C ALA A 44 -1.48 2.60 -7.61
N TYR A 45 -0.58 2.79 -8.55
CA TYR A 45 -0.69 3.89 -9.49
C TYR A 45 -2.00 3.79 -10.28
N THR A 46 -2.34 2.59 -10.76
CA THR A 46 -3.54 2.39 -11.55
C THR A 46 -4.81 2.57 -10.71
N LEU A 47 -4.78 2.05 -9.49
CA LEU A 47 -5.97 2.08 -8.63
C LEU A 47 -6.33 3.49 -8.20
N TYR A 48 -5.32 4.34 -8.00
CA TYR A 48 -5.54 5.68 -7.48
C TYR A 48 -5.28 6.79 -8.49
N ASP A 49 -5.22 6.47 -9.78
CA ASP A 49 -4.81 7.44 -10.79
C ASP A 49 -5.87 8.47 -11.12
N GLU A 50 -7.07 8.34 -10.58
CA GLU A 50 -8.10 9.35 -10.82
C GLU A 50 -7.82 10.65 -10.07
N TRP A 51 -6.82 10.65 -9.20
CA TRP A 51 -6.44 11.81 -8.40
C TRP A 51 -5.07 12.30 -8.84
N THR A 52 -4.85 13.59 -8.71
CA THR A 52 -3.54 14.16 -9.06
C THR A 52 -2.69 14.22 -7.78
N TRP A 53 -1.82 13.25 -7.63
CA TRP A 53 -0.97 13.16 -6.44
C TRP A 53 0.36 13.85 -6.68
N SER A 54 0.89 14.52 -5.66
CA SER A 54 2.24 15.06 -5.75
C SER A 54 3.27 14.03 -5.35
N GLU A 55 2.87 13.04 -4.54
CA GLU A 55 3.79 11.98 -4.14
C GLU A 55 2.98 10.76 -3.74
N MET A 56 3.50 9.58 -4.06
CA MET A 56 2.88 8.33 -3.66
C MET A 56 4.00 7.33 -3.39
N ILE A 57 3.91 6.63 -2.27
CA ILE A 57 4.89 5.60 -1.93
C ILE A 57 4.15 4.33 -1.53
N ILE A 58 4.86 3.21 -1.60
CA ILE A 58 4.34 1.94 -1.10
C ILE A 58 5.33 1.39 -0.11
N VAL A 59 4.81 0.68 0.88
CA VAL A 59 5.63 0.09 1.93
C VAL A 59 5.13 -1.32 2.18
N PRO A 60 6.00 -2.35 2.08
CA PRO A 60 5.55 -3.70 2.43
C PRO A 60 5.09 -3.72 3.87
N ARG A 61 3.89 -4.21 4.09
CA ARG A 61 3.31 -4.21 5.44
C ARG A 61 4.21 -4.94 6.43
N ARG A 62 4.87 -6.01 5.99
CA ARG A 62 5.71 -6.79 6.87
C ARG A 62 6.91 -6.01 7.40
N GLN A 63 7.23 -4.88 6.80
CA GLN A 63 8.36 -4.07 7.24
C GLN A 63 7.93 -2.92 8.14
N ILE A 64 6.64 -2.82 8.45
CA ILE A 64 6.15 -1.81 9.36
C ILE A 64 6.15 -2.42 10.76
N LEU A 65 6.89 -1.81 11.66
CA LEU A 65 6.99 -2.28 13.03
C LEU A 65 5.99 -1.54 13.89
N THR A 66 5.17 -2.29 14.60
CA THR A 66 4.17 -1.68 15.47
C THR A 66 4.76 -1.52 16.85
N LEU A 67 4.89 -0.29 17.29
CA LEU A 67 5.45 0.01 18.61
C LEU A 67 4.38 0.06 19.69
N ILE A 68 3.19 0.56 19.33
CA ILE A 68 2.07 0.63 20.25
C ILE A 68 0.88 0.08 19.50
N GLU A 69 0.29 -0.98 20.03
CA GLU A 69 -0.80 -1.65 19.34
C GLU A 69 -2.14 -1.10 19.79
N PRO A 70 -3.11 -1.02 18.87
CA PRO A 70 -4.44 -0.56 19.27
C PRO A 70 -5.12 -1.60 20.15
N GLU A 71 -6.01 -1.12 21.00
CA GLU A 71 -6.76 -1.98 21.90
C GLU A 71 -7.79 -2.82 21.21
#